data_6c81fff52e56999f7501e894353fbf08
#
_entry.id   6c81fff52e56999f7501e894353fbf08
#
_cell.length_a   1.000
_cell.length_b   1.000
_cell.length_c   1.000
_cell.angle_alpha   90.00
_cell.angle_beta   90.00
_cell.angle_gamma   90.00
#
_symmetry.space_group_name_H-M   'P 1'
#
loop_
_entity.id
_entity.type
_entity.pdbx_description
1 polymer ?
#
loop_
_entity_poly.entity_id
_entity_poly.type
_entity_poly.pdbx_seq_one_letter_code
_entity_poly.pdbx_strand_id
1 'polypeptide(L)'
;ATTAEGVVAVEAERTIALDAESQSNPARAPLVGLPTSGNLAEGALEVTFRNIFSVIELRIDAGELASAAQSLTVEPADEGAFEGFLSFEGTVDPETLALTPAENGTGNSLIFNFAEGVDLTKPQTIKFPVGRFKSEAGLRLTLNTADGKSYSKNIYKTGITSYAEQGGVFRAKHMAKALYAFAPQGGISTADDLIEFAAAVNAGGTLAPWQDDKGVVVLLDDIDLAEVTEWTPIGAATSKLASNALSITSGRPFTGYFDGQGHTIRNLKMVCKAAQATSAWGFFGAVANGAVVE
;
A
#
# COMPACT_ATOMS: atom_id res chain seq x y z
N ALA A 1 22.25 4.60 11.26
CA ALA A 1 23.61 5.05 11.54
C ALA A 1 23.72 5.37 13.04
N THR A 2 24.80 4.96 13.70
CA THR A 2 25.08 5.37 15.07
C THR A 2 25.92 6.64 15.00
N THR A 3 25.47 7.72 15.61
CA THR A 3 26.28 8.91 15.80
C THR A 3 27.13 8.75 17.06
N ALA A 4 28.15 9.60 17.25
CA ALA A 4 29.11 9.51 18.37
C ALA A 4 28.49 9.63 19.77
N GLU A 5 27.19 9.91 19.88
CA GLU A 5 26.47 10.14 21.13
C GLU A 5 25.46 9.02 21.50
N GLY A 6 25.56 7.85 20.85
CA GLY A 6 24.62 6.75 21.11
C GLY A 6 23.22 6.94 20.51
N VAL A 7 23.03 7.93 19.64
CA VAL A 7 21.80 8.13 18.89
C VAL A 7 21.67 7.06 17.83
N VAL A 8 20.51 6.44 17.76
CA VAL A 8 20.15 5.43 16.75
C VAL A 8 18.96 5.91 15.96
N ALA A 9 18.95 5.61 14.67
CA ALA A 9 17.84 6.00 13.80
C ALA A 9 17.43 4.89 12.83
N VAL A 10 16.13 4.83 12.57
CA VAL A 10 15.50 4.25 11.38
C VAL A 10 14.86 5.42 10.64
N GLU A 11 15.55 5.93 9.64
CA GLU A 11 15.15 7.14 8.91
C GLU A 11 13.79 6.93 8.25
N ALA A 12 12.90 7.92 8.36
CA ALA A 12 11.56 7.90 7.75
C ALA A 12 11.65 7.96 6.22
N GLU A 13 12.67 8.66 5.70
CA GLU A 13 12.93 8.77 4.26
C GLU A 13 14.39 8.49 3.95
N ARG A 14 14.64 7.72 2.90
CA ARG A 14 15.99 7.41 2.44
C ARG A 14 16.06 7.07 0.95
N THR A 15 17.23 7.26 0.35
CA THR A 15 17.49 6.80 -1.01
C THR A 15 18.07 5.39 -0.98
N ILE A 16 17.52 4.51 -1.81
CA ILE A 16 18.01 3.15 -2.02
C ILE A 16 18.71 3.08 -3.38
N ALA A 17 19.95 2.62 -3.37
CA ALA A 17 20.67 2.17 -4.56
C ALA A 17 20.74 0.64 -4.51
N LEU A 18 20.37 -0.01 -5.60
CA LEU A 18 20.48 -1.46 -5.75
C LEU A 18 21.84 -1.79 -6.41
N ASP A 19 22.42 -2.88 -5.96
CA ASP A 19 23.58 -3.44 -6.65
C ASP A 19 23.18 -3.99 -8.02
N ALA A 20 23.93 -3.65 -9.05
CA ALA A 20 23.56 -3.93 -10.45
C ALA A 20 23.55 -5.45 -10.79
N GLU A 21 24.35 -6.25 -10.08
CA GLU A 21 24.44 -7.69 -10.31
C GLU A 21 23.39 -8.44 -9.48
N SER A 22 23.32 -8.16 -8.17
CA SER A 22 22.41 -8.86 -7.25
C SER A 22 21.00 -8.28 -7.24
N GLN A 23 20.78 -7.10 -7.84
CA GLN A 23 19.51 -6.36 -7.80
C GLN A 23 18.99 -6.22 -6.35
N SER A 24 19.89 -5.96 -5.42
CA SER A 24 19.59 -5.85 -3.99
C SER A 24 20.40 -4.76 -3.32
N ASN A 25 19.93 -4.29 -2.16
CA ASN A 25 20.65 -3.38 -1.29
C ASN A 25 21.08 -4.10 -0.01
N PRO A 26 22.20 -3.67 0.64
CA PRO A 26 22.56 -4.19 1.95
C PRO A 26 21.55 -3.72 3.02
N ALA A 27 21.16 -4.62 3.92
CA ALA A 27 20.41 -4.26 5.11
C ALA A 27 21.34 -3.50 6.07
N ARG A 28 21.13 -2.20 6.24
CA ARG A 28 21.87 -1.37 7.19
C ARG A 28 21.01 -1.11 8.42
N ALA A 29 20.96 -2.07 9.33
CA ALA A 29 20.25 -1.93 10.60
C ALA A 29 21.24 -1.51 11.71
N PRO A 30 20.85 -0.61 12.61
CA PRO A 30 21.65 -0.27 13.79
C PRO A 30 21.86 -1.51 14.70
N LEU A 31 23.06 -1.62 15.24
CA LEU A 31 23.45 -2.66 16.18
C LEU A 31 23.97 -2.04 17.47
N VAL A 32 23.74 -2.69 18.60
CA VAL A 32 24.40 -2.40 19.87
C VAL A 32 25.42 -3.46 20.16
N GLY A 33 26.67 -3.07 20.39
CA GLY A 33 27.74 -3.93 20.84
C GLY A 33 27.92 -3.81 22.35
N LEU A 34 27.85 -4.93 23.07
CA LEU A 34 28.15 -5.00 24.51
C LEU A 34 29.40 -5.83 24.72
N PRO A 35 30.40 -5.33 25.49
CA PRO A 35 31.50 -6.16 25.93
C PRO A 35 30.99 -7.33 26.78
N THR A 36 31.44 -8.54 26.46
CA THR A 36 31.07 -9.76 27.18
C THR A 36 32.24 -10.31 27.98
N SER A 37 33.45 -10.11 27.50
CA SER A 37 34.68 -10.50 28.21
C SER A 37 35.89 -9.77 27.65
N GLY A 38 37.00 -9.83 28.35
CA GLY A 38 38.26 -9.25 27.94
C GLY A 38 38.53 -7.87 28.49
N ASN A 39 39.70 -7.35 28.21
CA ASN A 39 40.20 -6.06 28.68
C ASN A 39 41.01 -5.38 27.56
N LEU A 40 40.66 -4.12 27.24
CA LEU A 40 41.37 -3.35 26.26
C LEU A 40 42.87 -3.18 26.58
N ALA A 41 43.25 -3.15 27.87
CA ALA A 41 44.64 -3.11 28.30
C ALA A 41 45.41 -4.39 27.99
N GLU A 42 44.73 -5.52 27.82
CA GLU A 42 45.29 -6.83 27.44
C GLU A 42 45.23 -7.08 25.93
N GLY A 43 44.68 -6.11 25.15
CA GLY A 43 44.63 -6.16 23.70
C GLY A 43 43.51 -7.04 23.11
N ALA A 44 42.62 -7.57 23.95
CA ALA A 44 41.50 -8.41 23.51
C ALA A 44 40.19 -8.00 24.18
N LEU A 45 39.14 -7.79 23.39
CA LEU A 45 37.81 -7.50 23.85
C LEU A 45 36.80 -8.32 23.05
N GLU A 46 36.01 -9.14 23.70
CA GLU A 46 34.89 -9.83 23.11
C GLU A 46 33.64 -8.89 23.14
N VAL A 47 32.99 -8.75 22.03
CA VAL A 47 31.77 -7.90 21.91
C VAL A 47 30.65 -8.72 21.30
N THR A 48 29.52 -8.78 21.99
CA THR A 48 28.29 -9.34 21.45
C THR A 48 27.45 -8.23 20.83
N PHE A 49 27.13 -8.37 19.54
CA PHE A 49 26.26 -7.45 18.83
C PHE A 49 24.80 -7.91 18.88
N ARG A 50 23.90 -6.97 19.13
CA ARG A 50 22.45 -7.19 19.15
C ARG A 50 21.76 -6.25 18.18
N ASN A 51 20.80 -6.79 17.42
CA ASN A 51 19.91 -5.96 16.59
C ASN A 51 18.94 -5.21 17.48
N ILE A 52 18.82 -3.91 17.25
CA ILE A 52 17.87 -3.03 17.96
C ILE A 52 16.54 -3.01 17.22
N PHE A 53 16.58 -3.09 15.91
CA PHE A 53 15.45 -3.03 15.01
C PHE A 53 15.37 -4.26 14.14
N SER A 54 14.16 -4.60 13.72
CA SER A 54 13.91 -5.67 12.76
C SER A 54 14.29 -5.25 11.35
N VAL A 55 14.51 -6.24 10.50
CA VAL A 55 14.77 -6.03 9.07
C VAL A 55 13.65 -6.68 8.28
N ILE A 56 13.03 -5.92 7.40
CA ILE A 56 12.14 -6.44 6.37
C ILE A 56 12.96 -6.68 5.10
N GLU A 57 12.79 -7.85 4.51
CA GLU A 57 13.29 -8.19 3.19
C GLU A 57 12.10 -8.35 2.25
N LEU A 58 11.99 -7.45 1.27
CA LEU A 58 10.96 -7.49 0.25
C LEU A 58 11.57 -7.93 -1.07
N ARG A 59 10.94 -8.92 -1.70
CA ARG A 59 11.18 -9.24 -3.11
C ARG A 59 10.09 -8.61 -3.93
N ILE A 60 10.48 -7.66 -4.79
CA ILE A 60 9.59 -7.03 -5.75
C ILE A 60 9.83 -7.69 -7.08
N ASP A 61 8.81 -8.37 -7.57
CA ASP A 61 8.74 -8.80 -8.96
C ASP A 61 7.87 -7.79 -9.69
N ALA A 62 8.49 -6.92 -10.44
CA ALA A 62 7.80 -5.80 -11.06
C ALA A 62 6.92 -6.20 -12.24
N GLY A 63 7.12 -7.42 -12.74
CA GLY A 63 6.26 -8.02 -13.76
C GLY A 63 6.06 -7.12 -14.98
N GLU A 64 4.85 -6.60 -15.14
CA GLU A 64 4.41 -5.88 -16.33
C GLU A 64 4.46 -4.34 -16.20
N LEU A 65 5.11 -3.78 -15.17
CA LEU A 65 5.21 -2.33 -15.05
C LEU A 65 6.09 -1.76 -16.17
N ALA A 66 5.47 -0.99 -17.05
CA ALA A 66 6.15 -0.37 -18.18
C ALA A 66 7.00 0.85 -17.81
N SER A 67 6.96 1.30 -16.55
CA SER A 67 7.61 2.52 -16.08
C SER A 67 8.56 2.24 -14.93
N ALA A 68 9.64 3.05 -14.83
CA ALA A 68 10.62 2.93 -13.75
C ALA A 68 10.00 3.29 -12.39
N ALA A 69 10.39 2.58 -11.33
CA ALA A 69 10.02 2.95 -9.97
C ALA A 69 10.73 4.23 -9.54
N GLN A 70 9.98 5.13 -8.90
CA GLN A 70 10.52 6.32 -8.25
C GLN A 70 10.66 6.14 -6.74
N SER A 71 9.61 5.64 -6.09
CA SER A 71 9.64 5.43 -4.65
C SER A 71 8.74 4.28 -4.22
N LEU A 72 9.05 3.76 -3.03
CA LEU A 72 8.23 2.79 -2.31
C LEU A 72 7.89 3.38 -0.94
N THR A 73 6.60 3.50 -0.64
CA THR A 73 6.12 3.87 0.69
C THR A 73 5.68 2.61 1.44
N VAL A 74 6.01 2.54 2.73
CA VAL A 74 5.57 1.49 3.66
C VAL A 74 4.86 2.14 4.81
N GLU A 75 3.62 1.76 5.05
CA GLU A 75 2.77 2.32 6.10
C GLU A 75 1.85 1.23 6.70
N PRO A 76 1.20 1.46 7.85
CA PRO A 76 0.15 0.55 8.33
C PRO A 76 -0.96 0.39 7.30
N ALA A 77 -1.46 -0.83 7.11
CA ALA A 77 -2.63 -1.06 6.26
C ALA A 77 -3.91 -0.48 6.90
N ASP A 78 -3.92 -0.35 8.23
CA ASP A 78 -4.95 0.29 9.03
C ASP A 78 -4.28 0.94 10.25
N GLU A 79 -4.34 2.27 10.35
CA GLU A 79 -3.75 3.01 11.47
C GLU A 79 -4.44 2.70 12.80
N GLY A 80 -5.74 2.42 12.79
CA GLY A 80 -6.50 2.05 13.99
C GLY A 80 -6.12 0.69 14.58
N ALA A 81 -5.49 -0.16 13.78
CA ALA A 81 -5.01 -1.49 14.14
C ALA A 81 -3.47 -1.56 14.27
N PHE A 82 -2.81 -0.41 14.43
CA PHE A 82 -1.36 -0.29 14.50
C PHE A 82 -0.91 0.27 15.86
N GLU A 83 0.10 -0.36 16.44
CA GLU A 83 0.74 0.06 17.68
C GLU A 83 2.25 0.19 17.46
N GLY A 84 2.86 1.25 17.99
CA GLY A 84 4.31 1.46 17.90
C GLY A 84 4.70 2.45 16.79
N PHE A 85 5.78 2.16 16.08
CA PHE A 85 6.35 3.07 15.07
C PHE A 85 7.14 2.30 14.01
N LEU A 86 7.17 2.81 12.78
CA LEU A 86 7.99 2.30 11.67
C LEU A 86 9.34 3.01 11.60
N SER A 87 9.37 4.33 11.76
CA SER A 87 10.61 5.11 11.83
C SER A 87 10.91 5.51 13.28
N PHE A 88 12.20 5.72 13.57
CA PHE A 88 12.66 6.07 14.92
C PHE A 88 13.92 6.91 14.85
N GLU A 89 13.99 7.91 15.73
CA GLU A 89 15.21 8.63 16.08
C GLU A 89 15.22 8.81 17.59
N GLY A 90 16.34 8.52 18.25
CA GLY A 90 16.46 8.63 19.68
C GLY A 90 17.66 7.87 20.23
N THR A 91 17.63 7.57 21.52
CA THR A 91 18.69 6.84 22.21
C THR A 91 18.26 5.41 22.54
N VAL A 92 19.24 4.55 22.75
CA VAL A 92 19.03 3.15 23.18
C VAL A 92 19.83 2.88 24.44
N ASP A 93 19.18 2.26 25.41
CA ASP A 93 19.87 1.65 26.54
C ASP A 93 20.57 0.37 26.06
N PRO A 94 21.89 0.27 26.15
CA PRO A 94 22.62 -0.87 25.58
C PRO A 94 22.38 -2.19 26.30
N GLU A 95 22.01 -2.18 27.57
CA GLU A 95 21.81 -3.39 28.39
C GLU A 95 20.40 -3.95 28.19
N THR A 96 19.40 -3.09 28.26
CA THR A 96 17.98 -3.45 28.18
C THR A 96 17.42 -3.38 26.78
N LEU A 97 18.10 -2.68 25.85
CA LEU A 97 17.61 -2.29 24.53
C LEU A 97 16.33 -1.44 24.58
N ALA A 98 16.06 -0.79 25.71
CA ALA A 98 14.99 0.19 25.82
C ALA A 98 15.28 1.40 24.92
N LEU A 99 14.26 1.89 24.24
CA LEU A 99 14.34 3.04 23.33
C LEU A 99 13.73 4.27 23.99
N THR A 100 14.44 5.40 23.90
CA THR A 100 13.91 6.72 24.30
C THR A 100 13.86 7.58 23.04
N PRO A 101 12.65 7.89 22.51
CA PRO A 101 12.51 8.71 21.34
C PRO A 101 12.99 10.14 21.58
N ALA A 102 13.57 10.76 20.57
CA ALA A 102 13.74 12.21 20.50
C ALA A 102 12.37 12.90 20.34
N GLU A 103 12.33 14.22 20.44
CA GLU A 103 11.13 14.98 20.14
C GLU A 103 10.73 14.74 18.67
N ASN A 104 9.50 14.29 18.41
CA ASN A 104 9.02 13.84 17.11
C ASN A 104 9.85 12.69 16.46
N GLY A 105 10.57 11.93 17.28
CA GLY A 105 11.48 10.88 16.84
C GLY A 105 10.80 9.57 16.46
N THR A 106 9.47 9.51 16.32
CA THR A 106 8.73 8.33 15.85
C THR A 106 7.77 8.67 14.72
N GLY A 107 7.58 7.75 13.77
CA GLY A 107 6.64 7.91 12.68
C GLY A 107 6.11 6.57 12.16
N ASN A 108 4.97 6.62 11.49
CA ASN A 108 4.25 5.46 10.98
C ASN A 108 4.43 5.26 9.47
N SER A 109 5.39 5.95 8.85
CA SER A 109 5.67 5.80 7.43
C SER A 109 7.18 5.68 7.19
N LEU A 110 7.53 4.88 6.17
CA LEU A 110 8.88 4.83 5.60
C LEU A 110 8.77 5.09 4.10
N ILE A 111 9.60 5.99 3.60
CA ILE A 111 9.67 6.33 2.17
C ILE A 111 11.06 5.96 1.66
N PHE A 112 11.10 5.14 0.63
CA PHE A 112 12.32 4.75 -0.06
C PHE A 112 12.32 5.34 -1.47
N ASN A 113 13.15 6.34 -1.69
CA ASN A 113 13.39 6.89 -3.02
C ASN A 113 14.41 6.00 -3.73
N PHE A 114 14.09 5.54 -4.93
CA PHE A 114 15.01 4.73 -5.74
C PHE A 114 16.01 5.63 -6.45
N ALA A 115 17.28 5.24 -6.40
CA ALA A 115 18.29 5.87 -7.23
C ALA A 115 17.97 5.68 -8.71
N GLU A 116 18.45 6.59 -9.55
CA GLU A 116 18.28 6.52 -11.01
C GLU A 116 18.73 5.16 -11.56
N GLY A 117 17.92 4.54 -12.39
CA GLY A 117 18.26 3.29 -13.07
C GLY A 117 17.74 2.00 -12.42
N VAL A 118 16.83 2.07 -11.43
CA VAL A 118 16.16 0.87 -10.92
C VAL A 118 15.30 0.24 -12.00
N ASP A 119 15.73 -0.92 -12.48
CA ASP A 119 15.06 -1.71 -13.52
C ASP A 119 13.99 -2.62 -12.90
N LEU A 120 12.73 -2.24 -13.04
CA LEU A 120 11.59 -3.02 -12.54
C LEU A 120 11.22 -4.23 -13.42
N THR A 121 11.89 -4.44 -14.54
CA THR A 121 11.68 -5.65 -15.38
C THR A 121 12.35 -6.88 -14.79
N LYS A 122 13.17 -6.72 -13.76
CA LYS A 122 13.86 -7.80 -13.05
C LYS A 122 13.44 -7.83 -11.59
N PRO A 123 13.37 -9.01 -10.97
CA PRO A 123 13.11 -9.12 -9.54
C PRO A 123 14.12 -8.31 -8.71
N GLN A 124 13.61 -7.50 -7.79
CA GLN A 124 14.40 -6.66 -6.90
C GLN A 124 14.30 -7.18 -5.47
N THR A 125 15.38 -7.10 -4.70
CA THR A 125 15.35 -7.42 -3.28
C THR A 125 15.70 -6.17 -2.46
N ILE A 126 14.73 -5.64 -1.72
CA ILE A 126 14.91 -4.45 -0.88
C ILE A 126 14.92 -4.88 0.57
N LYS A 127 16.00 -4.52 1.28
CA LYS A 127 16.17 -4.79 2.71
C LYS A 127 16.22 -3.46 3.45
N PHE A 128 15.42 -3.35 4.50
CA PHE A 128 15.40 -2.14 5.31
C PHE A 128 15.07 -2.42 6.76
N PRO A 129 15.67 -1.68 7.70
CA PRO A 129 15.28 -1.73 9.08
C PRO A 129 13.91 -1.07 9.26
N VAL A 130 13.14 -1.60 10.20
CA VAL A 130 11.86 -1.06 10.65
C VAL A 130 11.87 -0.93 12.16
N GLY A 131 11.13 0.04 12.67
CA GLY A 131 10.93 0.26 14.08
C GLY A 131 10.20 -0.88 14.80
N ARG A 132 9.75 -0.61 15.99
CA ARG A 132 9.05 -1.58 16.84
C ARG A 132 7.56 -1.37 16.73
N PHE A 133 6.88 -2.31 16.11
CA PHE A 133 5.45 -2.21 15.87
C PHE A 133 4.74 -3.55 16.01
N LYS A 134 3.43 -3.43 16.23
CA LYS A 134 2.44 -4.49 16.08
C LYS A 134 1.35 -3.98 15.16
N SER A 135 0.94 -4.76 14.17
CA SER A 135 -0.16 -4.43 13.27
C SER A 135 -1.06 -5.65 13.08
N GLU A 136 -2.33 -5.53 13.40
CA GLU A 136 -3.31 -6.60 13.17
C GLU A 136 -3.73 -6.67 11.69
N ALA A 137 -3.72 -5.55 10.97
CA ALA A 137 -4.08 -5.47 9.56
C ALA A 137 -2.89 -5.63 8.60
N GLY A 138 -1.65 -5.70 9.13
CA GLY A 138 -0.43 -5.76 8.32
C GLY A 138 0.05 -4.40 7.86
N LEU A 139 0.82 -4.39 6.75
CA LEU A 139 1.42 -3.19 6.19
C LEU A 139 0.94 -3.01 4.75
N ARG A 140 0.76 -1.74 4.35
CA ARG A 140 0.53 -1.33 2.98
C ARG A 140 1.86 -0.90 2.35
N LEU A 141 2.10 -1.36 1.13
CA LEU A 141 3.17 -0.92 0.26
C LEU A 141 2.56 -0.12 -0.88
N THR A 142 3.10 1.06 -1.16
CA THR A 142 2.71 1.87 -2.31
C THR A 142 3.95 2.15 -3.16
N LEU A 143 3.96 1.63 -4.37
CA LEU A 143 5.01 1.85 -5.36
C LEU A 143 4.59 2.99 -6.27
N ASN A 144 5.37 4.07 -6.31
CA ASN A 144 5.16 5.18 -7.23
C ASN A 144 6.12 5.06 -8.41
N THR A 145 5.61 5.31 -9.61
CA THR A 145 6.33 5.15 -10.87
C THR A 145 6.54 6.49 -11.58
N ALA A 146 7.49 6.52 -12.51
CA ALA A 146 7.92 7.73 -13.20
C ALA A 146 6.83 8.34 -14.11
N ASP A 147 5.81 7.57 -14.48
CA ASP A 147 4.63 8.02 -15.23
C ASP A 147 3.52 8.61 -14.32
N GLY A 148 3.83 8.78 -13.02
CA GLY A 148 2.92 9.39 -12.06
C GLY A 148 1.84 8.45 -11.51
N LYS A 149 1.94 7.15 -11.77
CA LYS A 149 1.01 6.16 -11.21
C LYS A 149 1.49 5.63 -9.87
N SER A 150 0.54 5.16 -9.07
CA SER A 150 0.77 4.52 -7.79
C SER A 150 0.12 3.15 -7.77
N TYR A 151 0.84 2.17 -7.22
CA TYR A 151 0.37 0.79 -7.10
C TYR A 151 0.50 0.35 -5.66
N SER A 152 -0.61 -0.01 -5.03
CA SER A 152 -0.64 -0.40 -3.61
C SER A 152 -0.83 -1.90 -3.43
N LYS A 153 -0.23 -2.43 -2.37
CA LYS A 153 -0.39 -3.83 -1.99
C LYS A 153 -0.24 -4.01 -0.49
N ASN A 154 -1.20 -4.71 0.11
CA ASN A 154 -1.10 -5.07 1.52
C ASN A 154 -0.28 -6.35 1.71
N ILE A 155 0.69 -6.28 2.63
CA ILE A 155 1.51 -7.42 3.05
C ILE A 155 1.27 -7.73 4.52
N TYR A 156 1.59 -8.96 4.92
CA TYR A 156 1.37 -9.41 6.30
C TYR A 156 -0.07 -9.15 6.76
N LYS A 157 -1.05 -9.54 5.94
CA LYS A 157 -2.51 -9.28 6.11
C LYS A 157 -3.10 -9.81 7.43
N THR A 158 -2.39 -10.63 8.17
CA THR A 158 -2.76 -11.13 9.50
C THR A 158 -1.75 -10.61 10.50
N GLY A 159 -2.15 -10.40 11.74
CA GLY A 159 -1.38 -9.76 12.80
C GLY A 159 0.12 -10.03 12.79
N ILE A 160 0.93 -8.97 12.70
CA ILE A 160 2.38 -9.04 12.64
C ILE A 160 3.01 -8.18 13.72
N THR A 161 4.10 -8.66 14.31
CA THR A 161 4.98 -7.88 15.16
C THR A 161 6.41 -7.89 14.62
N SER A 162 7.07 -6.74 14.66
CA SER A 162 8.46 -6.60 14.23
C SER A 162 9.47 -7.11 15.28
N TYR A 163 9.01 -7.48 16.45
CA TYR A 163 9.87 -7.92 17.55
C TYR A 163 9.27 -9.11 18.30
N ALA A 164 10.10 -9.76 19.10
CA ALA A 164 9.65 -10.71 20.11
C ALA A 164 10.19 -10.29 21.48
N GLU A 165 9.36 -10.36 22.50
CA GLU A 165 9.81 -10.27 23.89
C GLU A 165 10.09 -11.67 24.44
N GLN A 166 11.24 -11.83 25.05
CA GLN A 166 11.60 -13.05 25.74
C GLN A 166 12.39 -12.71 27.02
N GLY A 167 11.77 -12.93 28.18
CA GLY A 167 12.38 -12.62 29.47
C GLY A 167 12.67 -11.14 29.69
N GLY A 168 11.81 -10.23 29.18
CA GLY A 168 11.97 -8.77 29.27
C GLY A 168 13.03 -8.20 28.32
N VAL A 169 13.59 -9.01 27.44
CA VAL A 169 14.59 -8.57 26.45
C VAL A 169 13.95 -8.50 25.06
N PHE A 170 14.12 -7.36 24.42
CA PHE A 170 13.72 -7.15 23.03
C PHE A 170 14.55 -8.01 22.08
N ARG A 171 13.88 -8.70 21.17
CA ARG A 171 14.52 -9.44 20.09
C ARG A 171 13.98 -8.99 18.75
N ALA A 172 14.84 -8.39 17.96
CA ALA A 172 14.57 -8.04 16.57
C ALA A 172 14.34 -9.30 15.72
N LYS A 173 13.46 -9.19 14.72
CA LYS A 173 13.16 -10.25 13.75
C LYS A 173 13.74 -9.90 12.38
N HIS A 174 14.18 -10.92 11.67
CA HIS A 174 14.33 -10.84 10.22
C HIS A 174 13.03 -11.32 9.58
N MET A 175 12.40 -10.44 8.80
CA MET A 175 11.12 -10.71 8.16
C MET A 175 11.31 -10.73 6.64
N ALA A 176 11.27 -11.91 6.05
CA ALA A 176 11.37 -12.09 4.60
C ALA A 176 9.98 -12.23 3.99
N LYS A 177 9.71 -11.49 2.93
CA LYS A 177 8.48 -11.59 2.16
C LYS A 177 8.80 -11.60 0.67
N ALA A 178 8.38 -12.63 -0.04
CA ALA A 178 8.29 -12.59 -1.47
C ALA A 178 7.11 -11.70 -1.82
N LEU A 179 7.38 -10.61 -2.51
CA LEU A 179 6.35 -9.78 -3.10
C LEU A 179 5.99 -10.32 -4.46
N TYR A 180 4.73 -10.34 -4.67
CA TYR A 180 4.11 -10.56 -5.95
C TYR A 180 4.34 -9.34 -6.84
N ALA A 181 4.26 -9.52 -8.14
CA ALA A 181 4.28 -8.45 -9.10
C ALA A 181 3.37 -7.29 -8.63
N PHE A 182 3.87 -6.08 -8.70
CA PHE A 182 3.00 -4.92 -8.78
C PHE A 182 2.45 -4.92 -10.21
N ALA A 183 1.54 -5.85 -10.50
CA ALA A 183 0.73 -5.70 -11.69
C ALA A 183 -0.04 -4.38 -11.55
N PRO A 184 -0.36 -3.70 -12.65
CA PRO A 184 -1.41 -2.70 -12.61
C PRO A 184 -2.60 -3.38 -11.94
N GLN A 185 -2.84 -3.09 -10.66
CA GLN A 185 -4.10 -3.50 -10.08
C GLN A 185 -5.12 -2.66 -10.78
N GLY A 186 -5.91 -3.29 -11.64
CA GLY A 186 -7.10 -2.68 -12.12
C GLY A 186 -7.90 -2.24 -10.90
N GLY A 187 -8.30 -0.99 -10.90
CA GLY A 187 -9.07 -0.42 -9.81
C GLY A 187 -9.37 1.05 -10.10
N ILE A 188 -10.22 1.62 -9.30
CA ILE A 188 -10.70 2.99 -9.42
C ILE A 188 -10.14 3.79 -8.24
N SER A 189 -9.25 4.74 -8.51
CA SER A 189 -8.64 5.60 -7.49
C SER A 189 -8.95 7.08 -7.67
N THR A 190 -9.47 7.48 -8.82
CA THR A 190 -9.77 8.87 -9.14
C THR A 190 -11.18 9.04 -9.72
N ALA A 191 -11.66 10.29 -9.74
CA ALA A 191 -12.91 10.63 -10.41
C ALA A 191 -12.86 10.31 -11.92
N ASP A 192 -11.71 10.53 -12.55
CA ASP A 192 -11.52 10.23 -13.97
C ASP A 192 -11.58 8.72 -14.24
N ASP A 193 -10.92 7.89 -13.43
CA ASP A 193 -11.03 6.42 -13.52
C ASP A 193 -12.50 5.97 -13.42
N LEU A 194 -13.26 6.59 -12.51
CA LEU A 194 -14.66 6.24 -12.31
C LEU A 194 -15.53 6.64 -13.50
N ILE A 195 -15.25 7.80 -14.13
CA ILE A 195 -15.93 8.26 -15.34
C ILE A 195 -15.60 7.34 -16.51
N GLU A 196 -14.33 7.00 -16.70
CA GLU A 196 -13.89 6.08 -17.76
C GLU A 196 -14.49 4.69 -17.58
N PHE A 197 -14.53 4.18 -16.36
CA PHE A 197 -15.20 2.92 -16.03
C PHE A 197 -16.69 2.96 -16.40
N ALA A 198 -17.42 4.01 -15.99
CA ALA A 198 -18.83 4.17 -16.35
C ALA A 198 -19.03 4.19 -17.87
N ALA A 199 -18.18 4.91 -18.60
CA ALA A 199 -18.20 4.96 -20.05
C ALA A 199 -17.94 3.60 -20.68
N ALA A 200 -16.97 2.82 -20.16
CA ALA A 200 -16.65 1.48 -20.65
C ALA A 200 -17.83 0.52 -20.44
N VAL A 201 -18.46 0.51 -19.27
CA VAL A 201 -19.67 -0.29 -19.01
C VAL A 201 -20.77 0.06 -20.00
N ASN A 202 -21.05 1.37 -20.18
CA ASN A 202 -22.10 1.85 -21.07
C ASN A 202 -21.85 1.53 -22.53
N ALA A 203 -20.58 1.49 -22.96
CA ALA A 203 -20.18 1.10 -24.31
C ALA A 203 -20.11 -0.42 -24.49
N GLY A 204 -20.06 -1.20 -23.41
CA GLY A 204 -19.81 -2.65 -23.45
C GLY A 204 -18.36 -2.98 -23.77
N GLY A 205 -17.44 -2.14 -23.32
CA GLY A 205 -16.00 -2.31 -23.43
C GLY A 205 -15.45 -3.30 -22.38
N THR A 206 -14.13 -3.49 -22.42
CA THR A 206 -13.44 -4.28 -21.40
C THR A 206 -13.41 -3.53 -20.07
N LEU A 207 -13.54 -4.26 -18.95
CA LEU A 207 -13.44 -3.72 -17.62
C LEU A 207 -12.09 -4.05 -16.94
N ALA A 208 -11.22 -4.75 -17.63
CA ALA A 208 -9.94 -5.22 -17.10
C ALA A 208 -9.08 -4.13 -16.44
N PRO A 209 -9.04 -2.86 -16.93
CA PRO A 209 -8.27 -1.80 -16.27
C PRO A 209 -8.72 -1.48 -14.85
N TRP A 210 -9.95 -1.80 -14.47
CA TRP A 210 -10.53 -1.51 -13.16
C TRP A 210 -10.81 -2.75 -12.31
N GLN A 211 -10.39 -3.92 -12.78
CA GLN A 211 -10.59 -5.20 -12.11
C GLN A 211 -9.32 -5.67 -11.41
N ASP A 212 -9.47 -6.27 -10.25
CA ASP A 212 -8.42 -7.03 -9.58
C ASP A 212 -8.10 -8.36 -10.32
N ASP A 213 -7.19 -9.14 -9.75
CA ASP A 213 -6.79 -10.46 -10.28
C ASP A 213 -7.91 -11.52 -10.29
N LYS A 214 -9.05 -11.23 -9.64
CA LYS A 214 -10.25 -12.10 -9.60
C LYS A 214 -11.36 -11.62 -10.55
N GLY A 215 -11.12 -10.50 -11.25
CA GLY A 215 -12.11 -9.89 -12.13
C GLY A 215 -13.15 -9.03 -11.39
N VAL A 216 -12.88 -8.65 -10.13
CA VAL A 216 -13.71 -7.76 -9.34
C VAL A 216 -13.29 -6.31 -9.60
N VAL A 217 -14.22 -5.45 -9.93
CA VAL A 217 -13.99 -3.99 -10.00
C VAL A 217 -13.90 -3.45 -8.58
N VAL A 218 -12.80 -2.80 -8.24
CA VAL A 218 -12.52 -2.35 -6.87
C VAL A 218 -12.30 -0.85 -6.79
N LEU A 219 -12.82 -0.21 -5.74
CA LEU A 219 -12.35 1.11 -5.34
C LEU A 219 -11.04 0.96 -4.58
N LEU A 220 -10.08 1.84 -4.88
CA LEU A 220 -8.76 1.87 -4.25
C LEU A 220 -8.58 3.06 -3.34
N ASP A 221 -9.48 4.07 -3.43
CA ASP A 221 -9.44 5.30 -2.64
C ASP A 221 -10.85 5.91 -2.54
N ASP A 222 -11.01 6.88 -1.64
CA ASP A 222 -12.19 7.74 -1.56
C ASP A 222 -12.26 8.65 -2.80
N ILE A 223 -13.42 8.71 -3.46
CA ILE A 223 -13.61 9.47 -4.68
C ILE A 223 -14.44 10.73 -4.42
N ASP A 224 -13.89 11.89 -4.75
CA ASP A 224 -14.63 13.15 -4.72
C ASP A 224 -15.06 13.58 -6.13
N LEU A 225 -16.38 13.66 -6.37
CA LEU A 225 -16.98 14.06 -7.63
C LEU A 225 -17.38 15.55 -7.66
N ALA A 226 -16.79 16.38 -6.79
CA ALA A 226 -17.15 17.81 -6.69
C ALA A 226 -17.01 18.56 -8.03
N GLU A 227 -15.97 18.25 -8.79
CA GLU A 227 -15.68 18.86 -10.09
C GLU A 227 -16.48 18.23 -11.25
N VAL A 228 -17.13 17.08 -11.01
CA VAL A 228 -17.98 16.43 -12.03
C VAL A 228 -19.32 17.15 -12.10
N THR A 229 -19.56 17.81 -13.22
CA THR A 229 -20.74 18.65 -13.40
C THR A 229 -22.04 17.86 -13.58
N GLU A 230 -21.95 16.69 -14.24
CA GLU A 230 -23.08 15.81 -14.47
C GLU A 230 -22.60 14.35 -14.49
N TRP A 231 -23.10 13.54 -13.57
CA TRP A 231 -22.78 12.11 -13.51
C TRP A 231 -23.60 11.32 -14.54
N THR A 232 -22.91 10.48 -15.31
CA THR A 232 -23.56 9.48 -16.16
C THR A 232 -23.59 8.15 -15.41
N PRO A 233 -24.77 7.58 -15.12
CA PRO A 233 -24.88 6.34 -14.36
C PRO A 233 -24.11 5.19 -14.97
N ILE A 234 -23.45 4.38 -14.10
CA ILE A 234 -22.86 3.09 -14.51
C ILE A 234 -24.01 2.16 -14.92
N GLY A 235 -23.94 1.62 -16.13
CA GLY A 235 -25.06 0.85 -16.64
C GLY A 235 -26.24 1.74 -17.04
N ALA A 236 -25.97 2.88 -17.71
CA ALA A 236 -27.02 3.78 -18.17
C ALA A 236 -28.02 3.03 -19.06
N ALA A 237 -29.29 3.07 -18.67
CA ALA A 237 -30.33 2.32 -19.35
C ALA A 237 -31.65 3.09 -19.36
N THR A 238 -32.48 2.83 -20.37
CA THR A 238 -33.87 3.22 -20.36
C THR A 238 -34.73 2.02 -19.99
N SER A 239 -35.78 2.26 -19.24
CA SER A 239 -36.68 1.22 -18.77
C SER A 239 -38.13 1.53 -19.08
N LYS A 240 -38.94 0.52 -19.20
CA LYS A 240 -40.37 0.61 -19.35
C LYS A 240 -41.05 -0.29 -18.33
N LEU A 241 -42.02 0.27 -17.61
CA LEU A 241 -42.91 -0.50 -16.75
C LEU A 241 -44.04 -1.07 -17.58
N ALA A 242 -44.12 -2.39 -17.68
CA ALA A 242 -45.22 -3.09 -18.34
C ALA A 242 -45.70 -4.21 -17.46
N SER A 243 -47.00 -4.24 -17.17
CA SER A 243 -47.67 -5.32 -16.40
C SER A 243 -46.99 -5.58 -15.04
N ASN A 244 -46.63 -4.54 -14.30
CA ASN A 244 -45.91 -4.59 -13.02
C ASN A 244 -44.50 -5.18 -13.08
N ALA A 245 -43.91 -5.33 -14.28
CA ALA A 245 -42.51 -5.70 -14.48
C ALA A 245 -41.75 -4.54 -15.11
N LEU A 246 -40.57 -4.21 -14.55
CA LEU A 246 -39.65 -3.26 -15.12
C LEU A 246 -38.81 -3.99 -16.16
N SER A 247 -38.85 -3.51 -17.40
CA SER A 247 -38.03 -4.06 -18.50
C SER A 247 -37.08 -3.01 -19.01
N ILE A 248 -35.80 -3.36 -19.19
CA ILE A 248 -34.82 -2.51 -19.85
C ILE A 248 -35.11 -2.52 -21.33
N THR A 249 -35.33 -1.36 -21.90
CA THR A 249 -35.64 -1.18 -23.34
C THR A 249 -34.44 -0.81 -24.18
N SER A 250 -33.44 -0.17 -23.58
CA SER A 250 -32.15 0.13 -24.19
C SER A 250 -31.08 0.37 -23.12
N GLY A 251 -29.82 0.33 -23.51
CA GLY A 251 -28.68 0.50 -22.63
C GLY A 251 -28.03 -0.82 -22.22
N ARG A 252 -27.01 -0.74 -21.39
CA ARG A 252 -26.22 -1.91 -20.94
C ARG A 252 -26.15 -1.91 -19.43
N PRO A 253 -26.87 -2.79 -18.75
CA PRO A 253 -26.74 -2.98 -17.32
C PRO A 253 -25.32 -3.39 -16.94
N PHE A 254 -24.87 -2.99 -15.76
CA PHE A 254 -23.66 -3.53 -15.17
C PHE A 254 -23.86 -5.02 -14.83
N THR A 255 -22.93 -5.87 -15.24
CA THR A 255 -23.03 -7.33 -15.10
C THR A 255 -21.95 -7.94 -14.21
N GLY A 256 -21.02 -7.13 -13.72
CA GLY A 256 -19.84 -7.58 -12.97
C GLY A 256 -20.04 -7.63 -11.47
N TYR A 257 -18.91 -7.69 -10.77
CA TYR A 257 -18.81 -7.51 -9.35
C TYR A 257 -18.07 -6.18 -9.10
N PHE A 258 -18.68 -5.30 -8.31
CA PHE A 258 -18.11 -4.02 -7.86
C PHE A 258 -18.01 -4.04 -6.35
N ASP A 259 -16.79 -3.90 -5.84
CA ASP A 259 -16.46 -3.86 -4.42
C ASP A 259 -15.92 -2.47 -4.07
N GLY A 260 -16.67 -1.73 -3.26
CA GLY A 260 -16.28 -0.42 -2.78
C GLY A 260 -15.19 -0.45 -1.71
N GLN A 261 -14.84 -1.61 -1.17
CA GLN A 261 -13.79 -1.83 -0.16
C GLN A 261 -13.87 -0.89 1.05
N GLY A 262 -15.06 -0.40 1.36
CA GLY A 262 -15.30 0.56 2.44
C GLY A 262 -14.96 2.01 2.09
N HIS A 263 -14.55 2.30 0.86
CA HIS A 263 -14.30 3.66 0.40
C HIS A 263 -15.60 4.43 0.14
N THR A 264 -15.49 5.76 0.18
CA THR A 264 -16.62 6.67 0.04
C THR A 264 -16.58 7.40 -1.29
N ILE A 265 -17.73 7.45 -1.98
CA ILE A 265 -17.93 8.32 -3.14
C ILE A 265 -18.83 9.48 -2.71
N ARG A 266 -18.35 10.72 -2.87
CA ARG A 266 -19.06 11.92 -2.42
C ARG A 266 -19.26 12.94 -3.51
N ASN A 267 -20.17 13.90 -3.25
CA ASN A 267 -20.48 15.02 -4.14
C ASN A 267 -21.04 14.61 -5.52
N LEU A 268 -21.74 13.47 -5.58
CA LEU A 268 -22.39 13.01 -6.80
C LEU A 268 -23.47 14.03 -7.25
N LYS A 269 -23.37 14.54 -8.47
CA LYS A 269 -24.35 15.45 -9.08
C LYS A 269 -25.01 14.79 -10.27
N MET A 270 -26.33 14.72 -10.25
CA MET A 270 -27.14 14.22 -11.35
C MET A 270 -28.15 15.27 -11.79
N VAL A 271 -28.29 15.44 -13.09
CA VAL A 271 -29.29 16.38 -13.68
C VAL A 271 -30.34 15.57 -14.42
N CYS A 272 -31.49 15.42 -13.79
CA CYS A 272 -32.62 14.75 -14.43
C CYS A 272 -33.37 15.74 -15.36
N LYS A 273 -33.35 15.51 -16.66
CA LYS A 273 -34.10 16.28 -17.67
C LYS A 273 -35.45 15.60 -17.88
N ALA A 274 -36.52 16.38 -18.00
CA ALA A 274 -37.91 15.88 -18.16
C ALA A 274 -38.06 14.89 -19.34
N ALA A 275 -37.32 15.08 -20.43
CA ALA A 275 -37.29 14.17 -21.58
C ALA A 275 -36.67 12.79 -21.28
N GLN A 276 -36.04 12.60 -20.14
CA GLN A 276 -35.35 11.38 -19.74
C GLN A 276 -36.08 10.64 -18.58
N ALA A 277 -37.37 10.92 -18.40
CA ALA A 277 -38.17 10.36 -17.31
C ALA A 277 -38.24 8.80 -17.29
N THR A 278 -37.86 8.14 -18.38
CA THR A 278 -37.79 6.69 -18.47
C THR A 278 -36.38 6.12 -18.23
N SER A 279 -35.38 6.99 -17.99
CA SER A 279 -34.02 6.58 -17.71
C SER A 279 -33.87 6.17 -16.25
N ALA A 280 -33.03 5.18 -15.99
CA ALA A 280 -32.66 4.81 -14.65
C ALA A 280 -31.59 5.80 -14.12
N TRP A 281 -31.84 6.36 -12.94
CA TRP A 281 -31.01 7.39 -12.30
C TRP A 281 -30.42 6.85 -11.00
N GLY A 282 -29.14 7.01 -10.83
CA GLY A 282 -28.40 6.58 -9.66
C GLY A 282 -26.91 6.58 -9.93
N PHE A 283 -26.13 6.22 -8.95
CA PHE A 283 -24.71 5.90 -9.16
C PHE A 283 -24.61 4.76 -10.19
N PHE A 284 -25.36 3.67 -9.95
CA PHE A 284 -25.70 2.69 -10.97
C PHE A 284 -27.07 3.01 -11.57
N GLY A 285 -27.18 2.98 -12.89
CA GLY A 285 -28.47 3.11 -13.59
C GLY A 285 -29.21 1.79 -13.65
N ALA A 286 -28.54 0.73 -14.10
CA ALA A 286 -29.10 -0.61 -14.12
C ALA A 286 -28.01 -1.65 -13.78
N VAL A 287 -28.40 -2.62 -12.97
CA VAL A 287 -27.57 -3.75 -12.56
C VAL A 287 -28.27 -5.02 -13.02
N ALA A 288 -27.57 -5.90 -13.72
CA ALA A 288 -28.14 -7.15 -14.23
C ALA A 288 -28.32 -8.18 -13.11
N ASN A 289 -29.15 -9.17 -13.38
CA ASN A 289 -29.30 -10.32 -12.48
C ASN A 289 -27.94 -11.06 -12.35
N GLY A 290 -27.52 -11.31 -11.12
CA GLY A 290 -26.25 -11.96 -10.80
C GLY A 290 -25.05 -11.01 -10.66
N ALA A 291 -25.21 -9.72 -10.96
CA ALA A 291 -24.17 -8.74 -10.61
C ALA A 291 -24.18 -8.45 -9.09
N VAL A 292 -23.03 -8.12 -8.55
CA VAL A 292 -22.84 -7.80 -7.12
C VAL A 292 -22.32 -6.38 -6.99
N VAL A 293 -22.84 -5.65 -6.01
CA VAL A 293 -22.38 -4.31 -5.60
C VAL A 293 -22.32 -4.29 -4.08
N GLU A 294 -21.13 -4.08 -3.52
CA GLU A 294 -20.88 -3.99 -2.07
C GLU A 294 -19.84 -2.96 -1.69
#